data_8b10cb4811250168e0f89a52d6118364
#
_entry.id   8b10cb4811250168e0f89a52d6118364
#
_cell.length_a   1.000
_cell.length_b   1.000
_cell.length_c   1.000
_cell.angle_alpha   90.00
_cell.angle_beta   90.00
_cell.angle_gamma   90.00
#
_symmetry.space_group_name_H-M   'P 1'
#
loop_
_entity.id
_entity.type
_entity.pdbx_description
1 polymer ?
#
loop_
_entity_poly.entity_id
_entity_poly.type
_entity_poly.pdbx_seq_one_letter_code
_entity_poly.pdbx_strand_id
1 'polypeptide(L)'
;MKTWSRDDVLTFEEFFSGEDFIKINNFCRRPQWGYGNISNPGEPCAPFFTMPLKDEKFFTEYCLNIIQEKLKQKFILNDVYANGHIF
;
A
#
# COMPACT_ATOMS: atom_id res chain seq x y z
N MET A 1 20.54 13.96 1.60
CA MET A 1 19.40 13.08 1.83
C MET A 1 18.62 13.55 3.05
N LYS A 2 17.31 13.67 2.92
CA LYS A 2 16.48 14.13 4.03
C LYS A 2 16.27 13.02 5.06
N THR A 3 16.47 13.33 6.32
CA THR A 3 16.15 12.42 7.41
C THR A 3 14.72 12.71 7.88
N TRP A 4 13.88 11.70 7.87
CA TRP A 4 12.49 11.85 8.28
C TRP A 4 12.37 11.73 9.79
N SER A 5 11.57 12.63 10.39
CA SER A 5 11.27 12.61 11.80
C SER A 5 9.76 12.47 12.03
N ARG A 6 9.34 12.40 13.30
CA ARG A 6 7.91 12.33 13.61
C ARG A 6 7.15 13.56 13.09
N ASP A 7 7.80 14.71 13.01
CA ASP A 7 7.17 15.95 12.53
C ASP A 7 6.95 15.94 11.03
N ASP A 8 7.58 15.00 10.29
CA ASP A 8 7.40 14.86 8.85
C ASP A 8 6.21 13.97 8.48
N VAL A 9 5.48 13.45 9.44
CA VAL A 9 4.29 12.65 9.17
C VAL A 9 3.16 13.56 8.70
N LEU A 10 2.66 13.28 7.49
CA LEU A 10 1.55 14.02 6.89
C LEU A 10 0.29 13.18 6.96
N THR A 11 -0.82 13.81 7.33
CA THR A 11 -2.12 13.15 7.40
C THR A 11 -3.09 13.84 6.46
N PHE A 12 -3.79 13.06 5.66
CA PHE A 12 -4.79 13.57 4.73
C PHE A 12 -6.13 12.90 5.02
N GLU A 13 -7.18 13.69 5.18
CA GLU A 13 -8.54 13.17 5.24
C GLU A 13 -9.07 13.01 3.82
N GLU A 14 -9.84 11.95 3.58
CA GLU A 14 -10.43 11.67 2.27
C GLU A 14 -9.39 11.72 1.14
N PHE A 15 -8.25 11.07 1.36
CA PHE A 15 -7.15 11.05 0.39
C PHE A 15 -7.61 10.47 -0.95
N PHE A 16 -8.35 9.37 -0.91
CA PHE A 16 -8.98 8.79 -2.09
C PHE A 16 -10.47 9.09 -2.09
N SER A 17 -11.06 9.24 -3.29
CA SER A 17 -12.50 9.41 -3.43
C SER A 17 -13.26 8.17 -2.99
N GLY A 18 -14.58 8.30 -2.78
CA GLY A 18 -15.42 7.16 -2.44
C GLY A 18 -15.38 6.07 -3.50
N GLU A 19 -15.34 6.43 -4.79
CA GLU A 19 -15.20 5.47 -5.89
C GLU A 19 -13.87 4.73 -5.83
N ASP A 20 -12.79 5.46 -5.55
CA ASP A 20 -11.46 4.86 -5.44
C ASP A 20 -11.38 3.92 -4.25
N PHE A 21 -11.98 4.29 -3.14
CA PHE A 21 -12.05 3.43 -1.96
C PHE A 21 -12.77 2.12 -2.25
N ILE A 22 -13.88 2.19 -3.00
CA ILE A 22 -14.63 0.99 -3.40
C ILE A 22 -13.76 0.09 -4.28
N LYS A 23 -13.03 0.66 -5.23
CA LYS A 23 -12.13 -0.10 -6.09
C LYS A 23 -11.01 -0.77 -5.30
N ILE A 24 -10.39 -0.06 -4.37
CA ILE A 24 -9.36 -0.61 -3.48
C ILE A 24 -9.92 -1.77 -2.68
N ASN A 25 -11.10 -1.60 -2.10
CA ASN A 25 -11.77 -2.64 -1.33
C ASN A 25 -12.07 -3.88 -2.18
N ASN A 26 -12.50 -3.69 -3.42
CA ASN A 26 -12.76 -4.80 -4.34
C ASN A 26 -11.49 -5.58 -4.68
N PHE A 27 -10.36 -4.90 -4.84
CA PHE A 27 -9.07 -5.59 -5.01
C PHE A 27 -8.74 -6.45 -3.81
N CYS A 28 -8.97 -5.95 -2.61
CA CYS A 28 -8.68 -6.68 -1.37
C CYS A 28 -9.59 -7.90 -1.17
N ARG A 29 -10.70 -8.00 -1.90
CA ARG A 29 -11.60 -9.16 -1.85
C ARG A 29 -11.26 -10.24 -2.87
N ARG A 30 -10.24 -10.05 -3.68
CA ARG A 30 -9.83 -11.07 -4.66
C ARG A 30 -9.19 -12.27 -3.97
N PRO A 31 -9.26 -13.47 -4.60
CA PRO A 31 -8.74 -14.69 -3.98
C PRO A 31 -7.24 -14.91 -4.13
N GLN A 32 -6.49 -13.90 -4.54
CA GLN A 32 -5.05 -14.04 -4.78
C GLN A 32 -4.17 -13.85 -3.53
N TRP A 33 -4.76 -13.94 -2.35
CA TRP A 33 -4.02 -13.80 -1.11
C TRP A 33 -3.14 -15.03 -0.86
N GLY A 34 -1.84 -14.80 -0.61
CA GLY A 34 -0.91 -15.83 -0.17
C GLY A 34 -0.63 -15.71 1.31
N TYR A 35 -0.51 -16.84 2.00
CA TYR A 35 -0.26 -16.88 3.44
C TYR A 35 1.16 -17.37 3.72
N GLY A 36 1.72 -16.92 4.83
CA GLY A 36 3.02 -17.40 5.31
C GLY A 36 4.14 -16.39 5.20
N ASN A 37 3.84 -15.18 4.70
CA ASN A 37 4.85 -14.15 4.61
C ASN A 37 5.18 -13.60 6.00
N ILE A 38 6.45 -13.24 6.21
CA ILE A 38 6.90 -12.69 7.49
C ILE A 38 7.67 -11.40 7.25
N SER A 39 7.47 -10.43 8.15
CA SER A 39 8.04 -9.09 7.99
C SER A 39 9.55 -9.08 8.13
N ASN A 40 10.08 -9.90 9.01
CA ASN A 40 11.50 -9.86 9.38
C ASN A 40 12.01 -11.28 9.57
N PRO A 41 12.59 -11.87 8.53
CA PRO A 41 13.15 -13.23 8.64
C PRO A 41 14.21 -13.29 9.73
N GLY A 42 14.15 -14.31 10.57
CA GLY A 42 15.07 -14.49 11.67
C GLY A 42 14.58 -13.93 13.01
N GLU A 43 13.50 -13.19 13.02
CA GLU A 43 12.85 -12.73 14.25
C GLU A 43 11.51 -13.44 14.45
N PRO A 44 11.10 -13.69 15.71
CA PRO A 44 9.81 -14.30 15.98
C PRO A 44 8.68 -13.31 15.66
N CYS A 45 8.02 -13.49 14.53
CA CYS A 45 6.86 -12.73 14.15
C CYS A 45 5.79 -13.63 13.54
N ALA A 46 4.53 -13.26 13.72
CA ALA A 46 3.43 -14.03 13.16
C ALA A 46 3.39 -13.87 11.65
N PRO A 47 3.16 -14.95 10.89
CA PRO A 47 2.94 -14.83 9.44
C PRO A 47 1.68 -14.05 9.13
N PHE A 48 1.64 -13.47 7.95
CA PHE A 48 0.48 -12.72 7.49
C PHE A 48 0.18 -13.01 6.02
N PHE A 49 -0.99 -12.57 5.58
CA PHE A 49 -1.39 -12.69 4.18
C PHE A 49 -0.84 -11.53 3.37
N THR A 50 -0.42 -11.81 2.14
CA THR A 50 -0.03 -10.78 1.18
C THR A 50 -0.69 -11.02 -0.16
N MET A 51 -0.92 -9.95 -0.87
CA MET A 51 -1.40 -10.01 -2.25
C MET A 51 -0.59 -9.03 -3.09
N PRO A 52 0.20 -9.52 -4.08
CA PRO A 52 0.93 -8.62 -4.96
C PRO A 52 -0.02 -7.80 -5.82
N LEU A 53 0.29 -6.51 -5.99
CA LEU A 53 -0.51 -5.58 -6.78
C LEU A 53 0.34 -4.88 -7.85
N LYS A 54 1.57 -5.32 -8.04
CA LYS A 54 2.54 -4.67 -8.92
C LYS A 54 2.11 -4.68 -10.39
N ASP A 55 1.31 -5.65 -10.80
CA ASP A 55 0.81 -5.75 -12.16
C ASP A 55 -0.52 -5.02 -12.38
N GLU A 56 -1.07 -4.41 -11.33
CA GLU A 56 -2.34 -3.73 -11.40
C GLU A 56 -2.14 -2.24 -11.67
N LYS A 57 -2.47 -1.79 -12.87
CA LYS A 57 -2.29 -0.39 -13.28
C LYS A 57 -3.07 0.59 -12.42
N PHE A 58 -4.16 0.15 -11.83
CA PHE A 58 -4.90 0.98 -10.88
C PHE A 58 -4.00 1.48 -9.75
N PHE A 59 -3.12 0.61 -9.23
CA PHE A 59 -2.19 1.01 -8.17
C PHE A 59 -0.91 1.62 -8.71
N THR A 60 -0.34 1.04 -9.77
CA THR A 60 0.98 1.47 -10.28
C THR A 60 0.93 2.78 -11.06
N GLU A 61 -0.24 3.14 -11.59
CA GLU A 61 -0.41 4.37 -12.35
C GLU A 61 -1.39 5.33 -11.67
N TYR A 62 -2.64 4.91 -11.49
CA TYR A 62 -3.70 5.81 -11.01
C TYR A 62 -3.47 6.24 -9.56
N CYS A 63 -3.28 5.30 -8.64
CA CYS A 63 -3.04 5.63 -7.23
C CYS A 63 -1.71 6.34 -7.04
N LEU A 64 -0.67 5.93 -7.76
CA LEU A 64 0.62 6.61 -7.69
C LEU A 64 0.50 8.06 -8.12
N ASN A 65 -0.25 8.35 -9.21
CA ASN A 65 -0.46 9.71 -9.65
C ASN A 65 -1.20 10.56 -8.62
N ILE A 66 -2.19 9.99 -7.93
CA ILE A 66 -2.90 10.69 -6.86
C ILE A 66 -1.94 11.02 -5.72
N ILE A 67 -1.10 10.07 -5.32
CA ILE A 67 -0.12 10.27 -4.26
C ILE A 67 0.86 11.38 -4.64
N GLN A 68 1.39 11.34 -5.86
CA GLN A 68 2.33 12.34 -6.35
C GLN A 68 1.71 13.73 -6.40
N GLU A 69 0.45 13.82 -6.84
CA GLU A 69 -0.28 15.08 -6.89
C GLU A 69 -0.53 15.64 -5.50
N LYS A 70 -0.98 14.81 -4.56
CA LYS A 70 -1.26 15.25 -3.19
C LYS A 70 0.00 15.70 -2.46
N LEU A 71 1.11 15.00 -2.65
CA LEU A 71 2.39 15.33 -2.02
C LEU A 71 3.22 16.31 -2.83
N LYS A 72 2.78 16.64 -4.06
CA LYS A 72 3.49 17.55 -4.97
C LYS A 72 4.94 17.12 -5.18
N GLN A 73 5.14 15.81 -5.35
CA GLN A 73 6.46 15.23 -5.52
C GLN A 73 6.34 13.98 -6.38
N LYS A 74 7.33 13.77 -7.25
CA LYS A 74 7.38 12.56 -8.06
C LYS A 74 8.13 11.47 -7.33
N PHE A 75 7.64 10.22 -7.47
CA PHE A 75 8.23 9.04 -6.87
C PHE A 75 8.46 7.98 -7.92
N ILE A 76 9.47 7.17 -7.70
CA ILE A 76 9.69 5.95 -8.47
C ILE A 76 9.06 4.81 -7.66
N LEU A 77 8.09 4.12 -8.26
CA LEU A 77 7.42 3.01 -7.60
C LEU A 77 8.38 1.82 -7.52
N ASN A 78 8.65 1.37 -6.31
CA ASN A 78 9.47 0.20 -6.08
C ASN A 78 8.63 -1.08 -6.01
N ASP A 79 7.55 -1.04 -5.22
CA ASP A 79 6.66 -2.17 -5.07
C ASP A 79 5.30 -1.70 -4.54
N VAL A 80 4.28 -2.51 -4.76
CA VAL A 80 2.95 -2.30 -4.19
C VAL A 80 2.33 -3.65 -3.90
N TYR A 81 1.81 -3.79 -2.68
CA TYR A 81 1.17 -5.02 -2.24
C TYR A 81 0.21 -4.72 -1.10
N ALA A 82 -0.66 -5.67 -0.82
CA ALA A 82 -1.58 -5.58 0.31
C ALA A 82 -1.19 -6.60 1.38
N ASN A 83 -1.31 -6.20 2.63
CA ASN A 83 -1.08 -7.07 3.79
C ASN A 83 -2.41 -7.35 4.49
N GLY A 84 -2.61 -8.60 4.88
CA GLY A 84 -3.77 -9.01 5.65
C GLY A 84 -3.33 -9.73 6.92
N HIS A 85 -3.85 -9.30 8.05
CA HIS A 85 -3.53 -9.87 9.35
C HIS A 85 -4.78 -10.46 9.99
N ILE A 86 -4.59 -11.57 10.71
CA ILE A 86 -5.64 -12.20 11.50
C ILE A 86 -5.35 -11.91 12.97
N PHE A 87 -6.35 -11.43 13.67
CA PHE A 87 -6.24 -11.11 15.09
C PHE A 87 -6.93 -12.15 15.94
#